data_611b926dd7a6fb8805ef232a1c288ee6
#
_entry.id   611b926dd7a6fb8805ef232a1c288ee6
#
_cell.length_a   1.000
_cell.length_b   1.000
_cell.length_c   1.000
_cell.angle_alpha   90.00
_cell.angle_beta   90.00
_cell.angle_gamma   90.00
#
_symmetry.space_group_name_H-M   'P 1'
#
loop_
_entity.id
_entity.type
_entity.pdbx_description
1 polymer ?
#
loop_
_entity_poly.entity_id
_entity_poly.type
_entity_poly.pdbx_seq_one_letter_code
_entity_poly.pdbx_strand_id
1 'polypeptide(L)'
;SIDLALGYTERMNLRDVQLTAYPQYNEHYFLLRKAAQPDAVELQIGAPMHWKDAAALPLCLLTPEMHNRTIVDASFAAAGCKPRAIIETNSILTMALSVVAGQVCSVMPGALVAAVRGYRELEALPLQSPQVLTPIGFMSHAQVRPSRAMAAAQALAQDSAWLRHAATHSGLLLPF
;
A
#
# COMPACT_ATOMS: atom_id res chain seq x y z
N SER A 1 -20.09 -14.31 -10.33
CA SER A 1 -19.30 -13.38 -11.16
C SER A 1 -19.03 -12.12 -10.37
N ILE A 2 -17.91 -11.50 -10.60
CA ILE A 2 -17.55 -10.18 -10.01
C ILE A 2 -17.74 -9.18 -11.14
N ASP A 3 -18.54 -8.14 -10.90
CA ASP A 3 -18.84 -7.12 -11.91
C ASP A 3 -17.85 -5.96 -11.84
N LEU A 4 -17.36 -5.62 -10.62
CA LEU A 4 -16.38 -4.58 -10.34
C LEU A 4 -15.41 -5.06 -9.27
N ALA A 5 -14.12 -4.82 -9.45
CA ALA A 5 -13.07 -5.12 -8.49
C ALA A 5 -12.20 -3.88 -8.25
N LEU A 6 -11.67 -3.72 -7.04
CA LEU A 6 -10.60 -2.77 -6.72
C LEU A 6 -9.33 -3.54 -6.44
N GLY A 7 -8.21 -3.14 -7.03
CA GLY A 7 -6.93 -3.81 -6.80
C GLY A 7 -5.80 -3.29 -7.68
N TYR A 8 -4.75 -4.08 -7.74
CA TYR A 8 -3.53 -3.78 -8.50
C TYR A 8 -3.78 -3.90 -10.00
N THR A 9 -3.69 -2.81 -10.74
CA THR A 9 -3.98 -2.80 -12.18
C THR A 9 -2.85 -3.38 -13.03
N GLU A 10 -1.62 -3.42 -12.54
CA GLU A 10 -0.47 -3.99 -13.25
C GLU A 10 -0.57 -5.51 -13.45
N ARG A 11 -1.33 -6.23 -12.61
CA ARG A 11 -1.49 -7.69 -12.72
C ARG A 11 -2.34 -8.13 -13.89
N MET A 12 -3.02 -7.21 -14.51
CA MET A 12 -4.01 -7.54 -15.52
C MET A 12 -3.35 -7.63 -16.89
N ASN A 13 -3.34 -8.85 -17.43
CA ASN A 13 -3.15 -9.03 -18.85
C ASN A 13 -4.41 -8.51 -19.55
N LEU A 14 -4.49 -7.16 -19.66
CA LEU A 14 -5.63 -6.45 -20.27
C LEU A 14 -5.92 -6.91 -21.71
N ARG A 15 -4.98 -7.67 -22.31
CA ARG A 15 -5.09 -8.17 -23.67
C ARG A 15 -5.89 -9.46 -23.77
N ASP A 16 -5.90 -10.31 -22.74
CA ASP A 16 -6.54 -11.62 -22.76
C ASP A 16 -7.97 -11.61 -22.22
N VAL A 17 -8.35 -10.56 -21.49
CA VAL A 17 -9.69 -10.38 -20.95
C VAL A 17 -10.12 -8.95 -21.28
N GLN A 18 -11.32 -8.78 -21.84
CA GLN A 18 -11.91 -7.46 -22.14
C GLN A 18 -12.23 -6.73 -20.82
N LEU A 19 -11.20 -6.26 -20.14
CA LEU A 19 -11.31 -5.51 -18.90
C LEU A 19 -10.99 -4.04 -19.14
N THR A 20 -11.78 -3.18 -18.51
CA THR A 20 -11.53 -1.75 -18.44
C THR A 20 -11.03 -1.43 -17.04
N ALA A 21 -9.91 -0.73 -16.96
CA ALA A 21 -9.36 -0.22 -15.71
C ALA A 21 -9.65 1.28 -15.56
N TYR A 22 -10.02 1.67 -14.34
CA TYR A 22 -10.23 3.05 -13.92
C TYR A 22 -9.19 3.37 -12.84
N PRO A 23 -8.04 4.00 -13.18
CA PRO A 23 -6.99 4.33 -12.21
C PRO A 23 -7.56 5.20 -11.09
N GLN A 24 -7.18 4.91 -9.83
CA GLN A 24 -7.62 5.65 -8.67
C GLN A 24 -6.47 6.42 -8.03
N TYR A 25 -5.38 5.75 -7.71
CA TYR A 25 -4.17 6.35 -7.14
C TYR A 25 -2.95 5.44 -7.32
N ASN A 26 -1.76 6.00 -7.07
CA ASN A 26 -0.54 5.23 -6.95
C ASN A 26 -0.21 5.02 -5.48
N GLU A 27 -0.06 3.76 -5.07
CA GLU A 27 0.31 3.37 -3.72
C GLU A 27 1.79 3.61 -3.47
N HIS A 28 2.12 4.29 -2.38
CA HIS A 28 3.48 4.48 -1.88
C HIS A 28 3.80 3.45 -0.78
N TYR A 29 5.07 3.24 -0.48
CA TYR A 29 5.50 2.29 0.54
C TYR A 29 6.27 2.98 1.66
N PHE A 30 6.06 2.49 2.87
CA PHE A 30 6.64 3.02 4.11
C PHE A 30 7.26 1.90 4.93
N LEU A 31 8.36 2.23 5.62
CA LEU A 31 8.78 1.46 6.77
C LEU A 31 7.99 1.92 7.98
N LEU A 32 7.25 1.02 8.61
CA LEU A 32 6.58 1.25 9.88
C LEU A 32 7.51 0.77 11.00
N ARG A 33 7.73 1.63 11.99
CA ARG A 33 8.52 1.32 13.19
C ARG A 33 7.91 1.95 14.43
N LYS A 34 8.39 1.55 15.59
CA LYS A 34 8.06 2.22 16.84
C LYS A 34 8.73 3.58 16.87
N ALA A 35 7.99 4.63 17.21
CA ALA A 35 8.50 5.98 17.35
C ALA A 35 9.45 6.07 18.55
N ALA A 36 10.58 6.76 18.40
CA ALA A 36 11.50 7.00 19.51
C ALA A 36 10.87 7.89 20.58
N GLN A 37 10.07 8.85 20.15
CA GLN A 37 9.24 9.71 21.00
C GLN A 37 7.84 9.73 20.43
N PRO A 38 6.87 9.05 21.08
CA PRO A 38 5.49 9.04 20.61
C PRO A 38 4.91 10.45 20.52
N ASP A 39 4.15 10.71 19.47
CA ASP A 39 3.39 11.95 19.33
C ASP A 39 2.24 11.99 20.38
N ALA A 40 1.69 13.18 20.60
CA ALA A 40 0.58 13.34 21.51
C ALA A 40 -0.73 12.78 20.96
N VAL A 41 -0.89 12.73 19.64
CA VAL A 41 -2.17 12.52 18.96
C VAL A 41 -2.20 11.29 18.06
N GLU A 42 -1.25 11.16 17.13
CA GLU A 42 -1.31 10.15 16.05
C GLU A 42 0.06 9.65 15.60
N LEU A 43 0.06 8.70 14.67
CA LEU A 43 1.25 8.20 13.99
C LEU A 43 2.05 9.34 13.34
N GLN A 44 3.34 9.33 13.53
CA GLN A 44 4.26 10.31 12.95
C GLN A 44 4.74 9.88 11.57
N ILE A 45 4.97 10.86 10.71
CA ILE A 45 5.68 10.65 9.45
C ILE A 45 7.10 11.15 9.63
N GLY A 46 8.04 10.22 9.53
CA GLY A 46 9.46 10.51 9.67
C GLY A 46 10.15 10.83 8.34
N ALA A 47 11.46 11.05 8.42
CA ALA A 47 12.29 11.28 7.25
C ALA A 47 12.30 10.06 6.30
N PRO A 48 12.42 10.26 4.97
CA PRO A 48 12.56 9.16 4.03
C PRO A 48 13.74 8.24 4.36
N MET A 49 13.58 6.95 4.10
CA MET A 49 14.60 5.91 4.33
C MET A 49 14.85 5.12 3.04
N HIS A 50 16.09 4.70 2.82
CA HIS A 50 16.41 3.82 1.69
C HIS A 50 15.99 2.37 1.98
N TRP A 51 15.52 1.66 0.95
CA TRP A 51 15.21 0.24 1.04
C TRP A 51 16.38 -0.59 1.58
N LYS A 52 17.60 -0.21 1.20
CA LYS A 52 18.82 -0.89 1.67
C LYS A 52 19.00 -0.80 3.18
N ASP A 53 18.67 0.35 3.77
CA ASP A 53 18.75 0.55 5.22
C ASP A 53 17.63 -0.21 5.94
N ALA A 54 16.44 -0.22 5.36
CA ALA A 54 15.32 -0.99 5.87
C ALA A 54 15.59 -2.50 5.87
N ALA A 55 16.34 -3.02 4.89
CA ALA A 55 16.71 -4.44 4.81
C ALA A 55 17.59 -4.92 5.98
N ALA A 56 18.32 -4.02 6.64
CA ALA A 56 19.15 -4.32 7.79
C ALA A 56 18.37 -4.47 9.11
N LEU A 57 17.09 -4.05 9.12
CA LEU A 57 16.25 -4.07 10.30
C LEU A 57 15.55 -5.44 10.48
N PRO A 58 15.17 -5.81 11.71
CA PRO A 58 14.34 -6.98 11.95
C PRO A 58 12.93 -6.73 11.42
N LEU A 59 12.52 -7.46 10.39
CA LEU A 59 11.26 -7.21 9.70
C LEU A 59 10.17 -8.25 10.02
N CYS A 60 8.95 -7.77 10.21
CA CYS A 60 7.72 -8.54 10.09
C CYS A 60 7.14 -8.26 8.70
N LEU A 61 7.03 -9.28 7.86
CA LEU A 61 6.54 -9.16 6.49
C LEU A 61 5.34 -10.07 6.26
N LEU A 62 4.59 -9.80 5.20
CA LEU A 62 3.57 -10.72 4.73
C LEU A 62 4.21 -12.03 4.23
N THR A 63 3.46 -13.12 4.28
CA THR A 63 3.88 -14.41 3.74
C THR A 63 4.06 -14.36 2.21
N PRO A 64 4.96 -15.17 1.62
CA PRO A 64 5.37 -15.06 0.21
C PRO A 64 4.25 -15.18 -0.82
N GLU A 65 3.14 -15.86 -0.49
CA GLU A 65 1.98 -16.01 -1.37
C GLU A 65 1.16 -14.71 -1.51
N MET A 66 1.38 -13.74 -0.63
CA MET A 66 0.68 -12.46 -0.68
C MET A 66 1.27 -11.55 -1.76
N HIS A 67 0.41 -11.01 -2.63
CA HIS A 67 0.90 -10.15 -3.72
C HIS A 67 1.70 -8.94 -3.24
N ASN A 68 1.27 -8.30 -2.17
CA ASN A 68 2.03 -7.18 -1.60
C ASN A 68 3.46 -7.57 -1.22
N ARG A 69 3.67 -8.81 -0.73
CA ARG A 69 5.00 -9.34 -0.45
C ARG A 69 5.86 -9.46 -1.71
N THR A 70 5.28 -9.87 -2.84
CA THR A 70 6.00 -9.92 -4.12
C THR A 70 6.52 -8.53 -4.54
N ILE A 71 5.73 -7.49 -4.35
CA ILE A 71 6.15 -6.09 -4.64
C ILE A 71 7.28 -5.67 -3.71
N VAL A 72 7.15 -5.95 -2.42
CA VAL A 72 8.16 -5.61 -1.40
C VAL A 72 9.49 -6.32 -1.69
N ASP A 73 9.47 -7.63 -1.98
CA ASP A 73 10.66 -8.40 -2.31
C ASP A 73 11.33 -7.90 -3.60
N ALA A 74 10.55 -7.57 -4.64
CA ALA A 74 11.05 -6.97 -5.86
C ALA A 74 11.71 -5.61 -5.61
N SER A 75 11.15 -4.81 -4.71
CA SER A 75 11.69 -3.50 -4.33
C SER A 75 13.03 -3.62 -3.61
N PHE A 76 13.16 -4.55 -2.68
CA PHE A 76 14.44 -4.86 -2.03
C PHE A 76 15.47 -5.39 -3.04
N ALA A 77 15.07 -6.27 -3.95
CA ALA A 77 15.95 -6.77 -5.01
C ALA A 77 16.44 -5.65 -5.93
N ALA A 78 15.56 -4.72 -6.32
CA ALA A 78 15.92 -3.55 -7.12
C ALA A 78 16.88 -2.60 -6.37
N ALA A 79 16.80 -2.55 -5.05
CA ALA A 79 17.77 -1.83 -4.20
C ALA A 79 19.09 -2.60 -3.99
N GLY A 80 19.26 -3.78 -4.59
CA GLY A 80 20.44 -4.61 -4.47
C GLY A 80 20.60 -5.27 -3.10
N CYS A 81 19.50 -5.52 -2.38
CA CYS A 81 19.53 -6.11 -1.05
C CYS A 81 18.43 -7.17 -0.88
N LYS A 82 18.52 -7.94 0.20
CA LYS A 82 17.52 -8.94 0.57
C LYS A 82 17.09 -8.71 2.01
N PRO A 83 15.79 -8.57 2.28
CA PRO A 83 15.32 -8.38 3.65
C PRO A 83 15.46 -9.66 4.47
N ARG A 84 15.61 -9.48 5.77
CA ARG A 84 15.53 -10.57 6.75
C ARG A 84 14.18 -10.49 7.46
N ALA A 85 13.20 -11.24 6.97
CA ALA A 85 11.98 -11.45 7.72
C ALA A 85 12.26 -12.35 8.93
N ILE A 86 12.00 -11.85 10.14
CA ILE A 86 12.06 -12.64 11.38
C ILE A 86 10.68 -13.08 11.83
N ILE A 87 9.63 -12.41 11.33
CA ILE A 87 8.23 -12.78 11.48
C ILE A 87 7.60 -12.76 10.10
N GLU A 88 6.82 -13.78 9.79
CA GLU A 88 5.96 -13.80 8.59
C GLU A 88 4.52 -14.06 9.01
N THR A 89 3.58 -13.32 8.41
CA THR A 89 2.15 -13.42 8.70
C THR A 89 1.32 -13.12 7.46
N ASN A 90 0.12 -13.67 7.37
CA ASN A 90 -0.86 -13.32 6.33
C ASN A 90 -1.85 -12.25 6.78
N SER A 91 -1.65 -11.67 7.98
CA SER A 91 -2.53 -10.69 8.58
C SER A 91 -1.85 -9.32 8.70
N ILE A 92 -2.41 -8.34 8.02
CA ILE A 92 -1.96 -6.94 8.08
C ILE A 92 -2.07 -6.37 9.50
N LEU A 93 -3.13 -6.74 10.21
CA LEU A 93 -3.32 -6.31 11.60
C LEU A 93 -2.22 -6.88 12.49
N THR A 94 -1.88 -8.16 12.32
CA THR A 94 -0.78 -8.78 13.05
C THR A 94 0.55 -8.10 12.75
N MET A 95 0.80 -7.71 11.50
CA MET A 95 1.99 -6.92 11.14
C MET A 95 2.06 -5.61 11.95
N ALA A 96 0.99 -4.81 11.94
CA ALA A 96 0.95 -3.53 12.65
C ALA A 96 1.13 -3.72 14.16
N LEU A 97 0.41 -4.67 14.77
CA LEU A 97 0.49 -4.96 16.20
C LEU A 97 1.86 -5.52 16.60
N SER A 98 2.54 -6.27 15.73
CA SER A 98 3.91 -6.73 15.98
C SER A 98 4.90 -5.56 16.08
N VAL A 99 4.68 -4.49 15.31
CA VAL A 99 5.50 -3.27 15.43
C VAL A 99 5.17 -2.51 16.71
N VAL A 100 3.90 -2.38 17.06
CA VAL A 100 3.48 -1.71 18.31
C VAL A 100 4.03 -2.43 19.55
N ALA A 101 3.89 -3.74 19.60
CA ALA A 101 4.25 -4.55 20.76
C ALA A 101 5.74 -4.89 20.83
N GLY A 102 6.43 -4.90 19.70
CA GLY A 102 7.72 -5.54 19.56
C GLY A 102 8.91 -4.65 19.26
N GLN A 103 9.96 -5.31 18.82
CA GLN A 103 11.22 -4.72 18.37
C GLN A 103 11.42 -4.99 16.87
N VAL A 104 10.33 -5.10 16.14
CA VAL A 104 10.35 -5.32 14.69
C VAL A 104 9.82 -4.10 13.95
N CYS A 105 10.25 -3.97 12.71
CA CYS A 105 9.69 -3.02 11.75
C CYS A 105 8.85 -3.77 10.72
N SER A 106 8.07 -3.06 9.92
CA SER A 106 7.32 -3.67 8.82
C SER A 106 7.29 -2.75 7.61
N VAL A 107 7.14 -3.32 6.42
CA VAL A 107 6.93 -2.55 5.19
C VAL A 107 5.44 -2.58 4.87
N MET A 108 4.84 -1.39 4.77
CA MET A 108 3.40 -1.23 4.51
C MET A 108 3.13 -0.26 3.37
N PRO A 109 2.10 -0.52 2.55
CA PRO A 109 1.59 0.47 1.63
C PRO A 109 0.86 1.60 2.37
N GLY A 110 0.79 2.77 1.75
CA GLY A 110 0.27 4.00 2.36
C GLY A 110 -1.17 3.90 2.85
N ALA A 111 -2.03 3.17 2.12
CA ALA A 111 -3.42 2.93 2.57
C ALA A 111 -3.47 2.21 3.93
N LEU A 112 -2.53 1.30 4.20
CA LEU A 112 -2.45 0.61 5.49
C LEU A 112 -1.82 1.48 6.57
N VAL A 113 -0.87 2.35 6.23
CA VAL A 113 -0.35 3.38 7.15
C VAL A 113 -1.49 4.31 7.58
N ALA A 114 -2.35 4.72 6.65
CA ALA A 114 -3.53 5.52 6.97
C ALA A 114 -4.50 4.78 7.92
N ALA A 115 -4.68 3.47 7.75
CA ALA A 115 -5.53 2.65 8.61
C ALA A 115 -5.02 2.53 10.06
N VAL A 116 -3.70 2.63 10.26
CA VAL A 116 -3.07 2.59 11.60
C VAL A 116 -2.71 3.97 12.14
N ARG A 117 -3.22 5.03 11.55
CA ARG A 117 -2.91 6.42 11.91
C ARG A 117 -3.18 6.74 13.39
N GLY A 118 -4.17 6.09 14.00
CA GLY A 118 -4.50 6.28 15.43
C GLY A 118 -3.46 5.74 16.41
N TYR A 119 -2.44 5.02 15.96
CA TYR A 119 -1.38 4.48 16.83
C TYR A 119 -0.24 5.49 16.98
N ARG A 120 -0.32 6.36 17.98
CA ARG A 120 0.67 7.41 18.27
C ARG A 120 2.09 6.89 18.58
N GLU A 121 2.20 5.60 18.93
CA GLU A 121 3.47 4.92 19.21
C GLU A 121 4.23 4.56 17.93
N LEU A 122 3.62 4.75 16.77
CA LEU A 122 4.19 4.39 15.48
C LEU A 122 4.75 5.60 14.73
N GLU A 123 5.77 5.32 13.94
CA GLU A 123 6.35 6.22 12.96
C GLU A 123 6.43 5.51 11.61
N ALA A 124 6.03 6.19 10.54
CA ALA A 124 6.11 5.70 9.18
C ALA A 124 7.13 6.51 8.38
N LEU A 125 8.12 5.85 7.81
CA LEU A 125 9.21 6.45 7.03
C LEU A 125 8.97 6.14 5.54
N PRO A 126 8.78 7.15 4.68
CA PRO A 126 8.66 6.91 3.24
C PRO A 126 9.88 6.15 2.70
N LEU A 127 9.66 5.05 1.97
CA LEU A 127 10.74 4.27 1.37
C LEU A 127 11.12 4.83 0.00
N GLN A 128 12.43 4.95 -0.25
CA GLN A 128 13.00 5.51 -1.47
C GLN A 128 14.22 4.72 -1.95
N SER A 129 14.62 4.96 -3.21
CA SER A 129 15.80 4.36 -3.85
C SER A 129 15.75 2.82 -3.89
N PRO A 130 14.85 2.27 -4.74
CA PRO A 130 14.02 2.96 -5.74
C PRO A 130 12.74 3.56 -5.15
N GLN A 131 12.18 4.57 -5.81
CA GLN A 131 10.79 4.96 -5.55
C GLN A 131 9.86 3.92 -6.16
N VAL A 132 9.04 3.29 -5.33
CA VAL A 132 8.10 2.26 -5.75
C VAL A 132 6.70 2.82 -5.70
N LEU A 133 6.02 2.78 -6.84
CA LEU A 133 4.65 3.23 -7.01
C LEU A 133 3.84 2.08 -7.60
N THR A 134 2.78 1.70 -6.95
CA THR A 134 1.91 0.62 -7.43
C THR A 134 0.54 1.18 -7.80
N PRO A 135 0.11 1.10 -9.06
CA PRO A 135 -1.17 1.64 -9.49
C PRO A 135 -2.32 0.80 -8.96
N ILE A 136 -3.25 1.47 -8.27
CA ILE A 136 -4.50 0.90 -7.76
C ILE A 136 -5.65 1.47 -8.56
N GLY A 137 -6.58 0.62 -8.95
CA GLY A 137 -7.73 1.04 -9.75
C GLY A 137 -8.93 0.10 -9.63
N PHE A 138 -10.07 0.62 -10.02
CA PHE A 138 -11.23 -0.20 -10.28
C PHE A 138 -11.09 -0.89 -11.64
N MET A 139 -11.63 -2.08 -11.72
CA MET A 139 -11.59 -2.94 -12.91
C MET A 139 -12.96 -3.57 -13.12
N SER A 140 -13.45 -3.52 -14.36
CA SER A 140 -14.71 -4.16 -14.74
C SER A 140 -14.60 -4.80 -16.12
N HIS A 141 -15.44 -5.80 -16.38
CA HIS A 141 -15.59 -6.27 -17.76
C HIS A 141 -16.17 -5.17 -18.65
N ALA A 142 -15.64 -5.06 -19.87
CA ALA A 142 -16.22 -4.21 -20.90
C ALA A 142 -17.62 -4.74 -21.23
N GLN A 143 -18.65 -4.01 -20.83
CA GLN A 143 -20.05 -4.37 -21.09
C GLN A 143 -20.65 -3.43 -22.12
N VAL A 144 -21.34 -3.99 -23.10
CA VAL A 144 -22.05 -3.19 -24.12
C VAL A 144 -23.20 -2.37 -23.50
N ARG A 145 -23.81 -2.88 -22.41
CA ARG A 145 -24.88 -2.21 -21.66
C ARG A 145 -24.67 -2.47 -20.16
N PRO A 146 -24.00 -1.57 -19.45
CA PRO A 146 -23.84 -1.68 -18.01
C PRO A 146 -25.20 -1.51 -17.30
N SER A 147 -25.37 -2.21 -16.16
CA SER A 147 -26.51 -1.95 -15.26
C SER A 147 -26.45 -0.51 -14.73
N ARG A 148 -27.57 0.01 -14.20
CA ARG A 148 -27.60 1.36 -13.60
C ARG A 148 -26.58 1.48 -12.46
N ALA A 149 -26.42 0.45 -11.65
CA ALA A 149 -25.45 0.42 -10.56
C ALA A 149 -24.02 0.45 -11.09
N MET A 150 -23.72 -0.32 -12.14
CA MET A 150 -22.40 -0.32 -12.78
C MET A 150 -22.10 1.03 -13.43
N ALA A 151 -23.05 1.63 -14.13
CA ALA A 151 -22.87 2.95 -14.73
C ALA A 151 -22.60 4.03 -13.67
N ALA A 152 -23.29 3.98 -12.53
CA ALA A 152 -23.04 4.88 -11.40
C ALA A 152 -21.65 4.66 -10.78
N ALA A 153 -21.22 3.41 -10.59
CA ALA A 153 -19.88 3.07 -10.08
C ALA A 153 -18.77 3.54 -11.03
N GLN A 154 -18.96 3.36 -12.35
CA GLN A 154 -18.00 3.83 -13.36
C GLN A 154 -17.93 5.37 -13.40
N ALA A 155 -19.06 6.05 -13.24
CA ALA A 155 -19.10 7.52 -13.15
C ALA A 155 -18.36 8.02 -11.89
N LEU A 156 -18.60 7.38 -10.74
CA LEU A 156 -17.88 7.69 -9.50
C LEU A 156 -16.37 7.46 -9.64
N ALA A 157 -15.97 6.34 -10.24
CA ALA A 157 -14.56 6.00 -10.45
C ALA A 157 -13.79 7.03 -11.30
N GLN A 158 -14.49 7.89 -12.02
CA GLN A 158 -13.94 8.96 -12.87
C GLN A 158 -14.25 10.36 -12.31
N ASP A 159 -14.97 10.44 -11.20
CA ASP A 159 -15.31 11.73 -10.58
C ASP A 159 -14.08 12.37 -9.95
N SER A 160 -13.84 13.64 -10.25
CA SER A 160 -12.64 14.34 -9.81
C SER A 160 -12.58 14.57 -8.28
N ALA A 161 -13.73 14.72 -7.62
CA ALA A 161 -13.77 14.89 -6.17
C ALA A 161 -13.47 13.55 -5.47
N TRP A 162 -14.02 12.46 -6.00
CA TRP A 162 -13.69 11.12 -5.56
C TRP A 162 -12.21 10.80 -5.75
N LEU A 163 -11.63 11.06 -6.92
CA LEU A 163 -10.21 10.78 -7.22
C LEU A 163 -9.28 11.57 -6.29
N ARG A 164 -9.57 12.82 -6.00
CA ARG A 164 -8.81 13.59 -5.00
C ARG A 164 -8.92 12.97 -3.61
N HIS A 165 -10.13 12.56 -3.20
CA HIS A 165 -10.33 11.88 -1.92
C HIS A 165 -9.57 10.55 -1.85
N ALA A 166 -9.68 9.70 -2.86
CA ALA A 166 -8.97 8.43 -2.94
C ALA A 166 -7.44 8.61 -2.87
N ALA A 167 -6.90 9.64 -3.54
CA ALA A 167 -5.49 9.95 -3.54
C ALA A 167 -4.94 10.31 -2.14
N THR A 168 -5.76 10.85 -1.24
CA THR A 168 -5.31 11.16 0.15
C THR A 168 -4.96 9.92 0.94
N HIS A 169 -5.46 8.74 0.53
CA HIS A 169 -5.16 7.44 1.16
C HIS A 169 -4.00 6.69 0.51
N SER A 170 -3.40 7.24 -0.55
CA SER A 170 -2.30 6.59 -1.29
C SER A 170 -0.97 6.53 -0.53
N GLY A 171 -0.87 7.24 0.59
CA GLY A 171 0.40 7.51 1.26
C GLY A 171 1.19 8.64 0.59
N LEU A 172 0.60 9.35 -0.37
CA LEU A 172 1.12 10.64 -0.79
C LEU A 172 0.85 11.63 0.36
N LEU A 173 1.76 11.63 1.31
CA LEU A 173 1.73 12.52 2.45
C LEU A 173 2.16 13.89 1.95
N LEU A 174 1.19 14.65 1.49
CA LEU A 174 1.39 16.09 1.35
C LEU A 174 1.60 16.64 2.76
N PRO A 175 2.66 17.39 3.01
CA PRO A 175 2.73 18.17 4.24
C PRO A 175 1.49 19.08 4.25
N PHE A 176 0.70 18.97 5.31
CA PHE A 176 -0.41 19.86 5.58
C PHE A 176 0.13 21.25 5.95
#